data_399823773270d0e77572045a452d999f
#
_entry.id   399823773270d0e77572045a452d999f
#
_cell.length_a   1.000
_cell.length_b   1.000
_cell.length_c   1.000
_cell.angle_alpha   90.00
_cell.angle_beta   90.00
_cell.angle_gamma   90.00
#
_symmetry.space_group_name_H-M   'P 1'
#
loop_
_entity.id
_entity.type
_entity.pdbx_description
1 polymer ?
#
loop_
_entity_poly.entity_id
_entity_poly.type
_entity_poly.pdbx_seq_one_letter_code
_entity_poly.pdbx_strand_id
1 'polypeptide(L)'
;DAGETENFVYLNLSGTGGIGHVDDATVTLTVNGKVTETLEELPPLKPVGNPDSDNPLNFIPEINKRKKFRIHTALQPGDVVRLEAVAEKSKYHVSAEVNVPQPISTIHVDTTRILLKSYGSWNAYLQFKINMQDRKGEKNYYRLDIRQDITVYGQDIAGKDTIIYMRNTEFINREDIILTDGNPISSDNDNNDFFGTDIKNKYNVFNDSRFTDTGCTLKVYTSLYNNNEPPHIHNVSRRSKTFTVRLLSITEAEYRYLKALNFIESDDYESALVEPVIIPSNVKNGLRFVGASSGTRVVLKLPA
;
A
#
# COMPACT_ATOMS: atom_id res chain seq x y z
N ASP A 1 7.69 5.00 -7.64
CA ASP A 1 6.62 5.10 -8.64
C ASP A 1 7.04 6.02 -9.77
N ALA A 2 6.97 5.55 -11.03
CA ALA A 2 7.21 6.39 -12.19
C ALA A 2 6.15 7.49 -12.29
N GLY A 3 6.59 8.70 -12.61
CA GLY A 3 5.70 9.87 -12.70
C GLY A 3 5.31 10.50 -11.37
N GLU A 4 5.70 9.94 -10.23
CA GLU A 4 5.53 10.59 -8.93
C GLU A 4 6.73 11.50 -8.63
N THR A 5 6.47 12.58 -7.91
CA THR A 5 7.49 13.57 -7.54
C THR A 5 8.27 13.19 -6.28
N GLU A 6 7.80 12.20 -5.55
CA GLU A 6 8.40 11.76 -4.29
C GLU A 6 8.61 10.24 -4.29
N ASN A 7 9.86 9.84 -4.51
CA ASN A 7 10.31 8.46 -4.38
C ASN A 7 11.36 8.34 -3.27
N PHE A 8 11.30 7.25 -2.50
CA PHE A 8 12.17 7.08 -1.34
C PHE A 8 12.80 5.69 -1.30
N VAL A 9 14.01 5.64 -0.74
CA VAL A 9 14.70 4.41 -0.37
C VAL A 9 14.86 4.38 1.14
N TYR A 10 14.60 3.23 1.75
CA TYR A 10 14.81 3.00 3.16
C TYR A 10 15.94 2.00 3.35
N LEU A 11 16.90 2.33 4.22
CA LEU A 11 18.04 1.47 4.55
C LEU A 11 18.11 1.24 6.06
N ASN A 12 18.30 -0.01 6.45
CA ASN A 12 18.51 -0.41 7.82
C ASN A 12 19.37 -1.69 7.88
N LEU A 13 19.97 -1.96 9.02
CA LEU A 13 20.58 -3.25 9.30
C LEU A 13 19.53 -4.25 9.78
N SER A 14 19.71 -5.52 9.48
CA SER A 14 18.96 -6.62 10.08
C SER A 14 19.82 -7.25 11.20
N GLY A 15 19.21 -7.55 12.33
CA GLY A 15 19.85 -8.17 13.47
C GLY A 15 18.93 -9.17 14.15
N THR A 16 19.49 -9.99 15.05
CA THR A 16 18.74 -11.02 15.80
C THR A 16 17.65 -10.46 16.73
N GLY A 17 17.69 -9.15 17.02
CA GLY A 17 16.71 -8.47 17.86
C GLY A 17 15.80 -7.48 17.11
N GLY A 18 15.73 -7.55 15.77
CA GLY A 18 14.90 -6.67 14.96
C GLY A 18 15.68 -5.75 14.01
N ILE A 19 15.20 -4.52 13.83
CA ILE A 19 15.80 -3.53 12.93
C ILE A 19 16.98 -2.86 13.64
N GLY A 20 18.19 -3.00 13.07
CA GLY A 20 19.40 -2.31 13.51
C GLY A 20 19.52 -0.91 12.92
N HIS A 21 20.19 -0.04 13.66
CA HIS A 21 20.55 1.31 13.20
C HIS A 21 21.66 1.27 12.17
N VAL A 22 21.67 2.21 11.23
CA VAL A 22 22.75 2.48 10.27
C VAL A 22 23.35 3.84 10.63
N ASP A 23 24.63 3.87 10.98
CA ASP A 23 25.30 5.12 11.39
C ASP A 23 25.64 5.99 10.18
N ASP A 24 26.28 5.40 9.17
CA ASP A 24 26.61 6.09 7.94
C ASP A 24 26.16 5.28 6.73
N ALA A 25 25.71 5.95 5.69
CA ALA A 25 25.41 5.33 4.42
C ALA A 25 25.44 6.34 3.27
N THR A 26 25.86 5.86 2.11
CA THR A 26 25.74 6.56 0.84
C THR A 26 24.93 5.68 -0.10
N VAL A 27 23.89 6.24 -0.71
CA VAL A 27 23.06 5.54 -1.70
C VAL A 27 23.18 6.23 -3.04
N THR A 28 23.50 5.46 -4.07
CA THR A 28 23.66 5.96 -5.45
C THR A 28 22.58 5.36 -6.34
N LEU A 29 22.01 6.20 -7.18
CA LEU A 29 21.05 5.84 -8.21
C LEU A 29 21.72 5.86 -9.59
N THR A 30 21.52 4.77 -10.32
CA THR A 30 21.90 4.66 -11.74
C THR A 30 20.64 4.39 -12.54
N VAL A 31 20.40 5.17 -13.59
CA VAL A 31 19.28 4.98 -14.53
C VAL A 31 19.83 4.72 -15.93
N ASN A 32 19.38 3.63 -16.55
CA ASN A 32 19.79 3.21 -17.90
C ASN A 32 21.33 3.15 -18.08
N GLY A 33 22.02 2.65 -17.05
CA GLY A 33 23.47 2.47 -17.05
C GLY A 33 24.30 3.75 -16.80
N LYS A 34 23.64 4.89 -16.51
CA LYS A 34 24.31 6.14 -16.15
C LYS A 34 24.06 6.47 -14.68
N VAL A 35 25.11 6.77 -13.92
CA VAL A 35 24.97 7.32 -12.56
C VAL A 35 24.25 8.65 -12.67
N THR A 36 23.11 8.75 -12.01
CA THR A 36 22.21 9.87 -12.11
C THR A 36 22.34 10.80 -10.90
N GLU A 37 22.34 10.22 -9.69
CA GLU A 37 22.48 10.98 -8.46
C GLU A 37 23.02 10.16 -7.29
N THR A 38 23.64 10.84 -6.32
CA THR A 38 23.80 10.37 -4.96
C THR A 38 22.61 10.89 -4.17
N LEU A 39 21.85 9.97 -3.54
CA LEU A 39 20.58 10.32 -2.93
C LEU A 39 20.76 11.17 -1.67
N GLU A 40 19.86 12.12 -1.47
CA GLU A 40 19.79 12.95 -0.27
C GLU A 40 19.24 12.12 0.90
N GLU A 41 20.01 12.06 2.00
CA GLU A 41 19.50 11.50 3.26
C GLU A 41 18.57 12.53 3.93
N LEU A 42 17.35 12.08 4.25
CA LEU A 42 16.40 12.91 4.96
C LEU A 42 16.59 12.79 6.48
N PRO A 43 16.36 13.87 7.23
CA PRO A 43 16.47 13.83 8.68
C PRO A 43 15.46 12.81 9.25
N PRO A 44 15.78 12.17 10.40
CA PRO A 44 14.86 11.28 11.08
C PRO A 44 13.57 12.02 11.45
N LEU A 45 12.44 11.30 11.42
CA LEU A 45 11.16 11.85 11.84
C LEU A 45 11.25 12.26 13.32
N LYS A 46 10.88 13.50 13.62
CA LYS A 46 10.76 13.94 15.01
C LYS A 46 9.59 13.17 15.65
N PRO A 47 9.75 12.64 16.87
CA PRO A 47 8.63 12.08 17.62
C PRO A 47 7.52 13.13 17.71
N VAL A 48 6.31 12.76 17.34
CA VAL A 48 5.13 13.61 17.53
C VAL A 48 4.57 13.27 18.91
N GLY A 49 4.73 14.17 19.87
CA GLY A 49 4.16 14.04 21.21
C GLY A 49 5.14 14.32 22.35
N ASN A 50 4.61 14.34 23.58
CA ASN A 50 5.41 14.50 24.78
C ASN A 50 6.13 13.20 25.09
N PRO A 51 7.48 13.16 25.24
CA PRO A 51 8.23 11.97 25.59
C PRO A 51 7.81 11.32 26.93
N ASP A 52 7.16 12.08 27.79
CA ASP A 52 6.68 11.61 29.10
C ASP A 52 5.23 11.06 29.07
N SER A 53 4.59 10.97 27.93
CA SER A 53 3.24 10.42 27.84
C SER A 53 3.27 8.92 27.59
N ASP A 54 2.49 8.16 28.36
CA ASP A 54 2.28 6.71 28.17
C ASP A 54 1.54 6.35 26.86
N ASN A 55 1.43 7.30 25.92
CA ASN A 55 0.79 7.06 24.63
C ASN A 55 1.74 6.30 23.70
N PRO A 56 1.42 5.07 23.29
CA PRO A 56 2.28 4.26 22.40
C PRO A 56 2.56 4.91 21.04
N LEU A 57 1.78 5.89 20.60
CA LEU A 57 2.04 6.66 19.37
C LEU A 57 3.23 7.61 19.50
N ASN A 58 3.69 7.92 20.71
CA ASN A 58 4.87 8.74 20.95
C ASN A 58 6.18 7.97 20.82
N PHE A 59 6.11 6.67 20.62
CA PHE A 59 7.26 5.79 20.60
C PHE A 59 7.34 5.02 19.28
N ILE A 60 8.09 5.57 18.32
CA ILE A 60 8.47 4.81 17.13
C ILE A 60 10.00 4.79 17.01
N PRO A 61 10.73 4.12 17.95
CA PRO A 61 12.18 4.04 17.88
C PRO A 61 12.64 3.30 16.64
N GLU A 62 11.86 2.34 16.16
CA GLU A 62 12.24 1.51 15.00
C GLU A 62 12.15 2.22 13.67
N ILE A 63 11.21 3.15 13.48
CA ILE A 63 11.15 3.99 12.27
C ILE A 63 12.37 4.89 12.19
N ASN A 64 12.86 5.41 13.32
CA ASN A 64 14.06 6.25 13.35
C ASN A 64 15.37 5.47 13.15
N LYS A 65 15.33 4.13 13.27
CA LYS A 65 16.48 3.28 12.94
C LYS A 65 16.69 3.08 11.44
N ARG A 66 15.70 3.46 10.63
CA ARG A 66 15.77 3.38 9.17
C ARG A 66 16.23 4.72 8.62
N LYS A 67 17.34 4.74 7.90
CA LYS A 67 17.69 5.89 7.08
C LYS A 67 16.73 5.98 5.91
N LYS A 68 16.30 7.19 5.61
CA LYS A 68 15.41 7.49 4.49
C LYS A 68 16.13 8.39 3.50
N PHE A 69 16.17 7.98 2.24
CA PHE A 69 16.80 8.72 1.15
C PHE A 69 15.75 9.13 0.13
N ARG A 70 15.85 10.34 -0.39
CA ARG A 70 14.98 10.86 -1.43
C ARG A 70 15.61 10.68 -2.81
N ILE A 71 14.81 10.26 -3.78
CA ILE A 71 15.14 10.24 -5.19
C ILE A 71 14.55 11.50 -5.82
N HIS A 72 15.39 12.37 -6.38
CA HIS A 72 14.97 13.55 -7.11
C HIS A 72 14.78 13.29 -8.61
N THR A 73 15.47 12.29 -9.13
CA THR A 73 15.37 11.88 -10.53
C THR A 73 13.95 11.42 -10.87
N ALA A 74 13.36 12.02 -11.89
CA ALA A 74 12.07 11.59 -12.43
C ALA A 74 12.26 10.30 -13.23
N LEU A 75 11.73 9.21 -12.68
CA LEU A 75 11.76 7.89 -13.31
C LEU A 75 10.61 7.74 -14.31
N GLN A 76 10.88 7.04 -15.41
CA GLN A 76 9.92 6.79 -16.47
C GLN A 76 9.62 5.29 -16.61
N PRO A 77 8.43 4.91 -17.09
CA PRO A 77 8.17 3.52 -17.46
C PRO A 77 9.18 3.03 -18.49
N GLY A 78 9.75 1.84 -18.26
CA GLY A 78 10.80 1.24 -19.08
C GLY A 78 12.22 1.54 -18.63
N ASP A 79 12.43 2.43 -17.68
CA ASP A 79 13.77 2.68 -17.13
C ASP A 79 14.31 1.44 -16.40
N VAL A 80 15.60 1.19 -16.59
CA VAL A 80 16.39 0.25 -15.79
C VAL A 80 17.00 1.02 -14.63
N VAL A 81 16.55 0.75 -13.43
CA VAL A 81 16.95 1.46 -12.22
C VAL A 81 17.81 0.55 -11.36
N ARG A 82 19.03 1.01 -11.05
CA ARG A 82 19.93 0.34 -10.11
C ARG A 82 20.21 1.23 -8.92
N LEU A 83 20.04 0.66 -7.75
CA LEU A 83 20.41 1.27 -6.47
C LEU A 83 21.60 0.53 -5.88
N GLU A 84 22.57 1.29 -5.41
CA GLU A 84 23.72 0.77 -4.68
C GLU A 84 23.85 1.53 -3.36
N ALA A 85 23.99 0.80 -2.26
CA ALA A 85 24.21 1.39 -0.96
C ALA A 85 25.49 0.85 -0.33
N VAL A 86 26.33 1.77 0.15
CA VAL A 86 27.52 1.51 0.93
C VAL A 86 27.30 2.07 2.32
N ALA A 87 27.50 1.24 3.34
CA ALA A 87 27.21 1.60 4.72
C ALA A 87 28.31 1.13 5.69
N GLU A 88 28.31 1.71 6.91
CA GLU A 88 29.20 1.36 8.02
C GLU A 88 30.66 1.37 7.61
N LYS A 89 31.15 2.52 7.13
CA LYS A 89 32.54 2.71 6.66
C LYS A 89 32.94 1.66 5.62
N SER A 90 32.06 1.39 4.67
CA SER A 90 32.23 0.41 3.59
C SER A 90 32.23 -1.05 4.04
N LYS A 91 31.74 -1.35 5.23
CA LYS A 91 31.59 -2.74 5.70
C LYS A 91 30.49 -3.49 4.93
N TYR A 92 29.44 -2.78 4.56
CA TYR A 92 28.32 -3.33 3.81
C TYR A 92 28.20 -2.67 2.44
N HIS A 93 28.04 -3.50 1.42
CA HIS A 93 27.80 -3.07 0.05
C HIS A 93 26.66 -3.90 -0.51
N VAL A 94 25.52 -3.27 -0.74
CA VAL A 94 24.31 -3.91 -1.25
C VAL A 94 23.85 -3.23 -2.54
N SER A 95 23.23 -3.99 -3.42
CA SER A 95 22.69 -3.44 -4.66
C SER A 95 21.42 -4.16 -5.10
N ALA A 96 20.57 -3.44 -5.82
CA ALA A 96 19.42 -4.02 -6.48
C ALA A 96 19.20 -3.33 -7.83
N GLU A 97 18.68 -4.08 -8.79
CA GLU A 97 18.33 -3.58 -10.11
C GLU A 97 16.89 -3.98 -10.44
N VAL A 98 16.12 -3.07 -10.97
CA VAL A 98 14.72 -3.28 -11.35
C VAL A 98 14.38 -2.54 -12.63
N ASN A 99 13.50 -3.11 -13.43
CA ASN A 99 12.90 -2.44 -14.56
C ASN A 99 11.59 -1.78 -14.13
N VAL A 100 11.40 -0.51 -14.42
CA VAL A 100 10.14 0.19 -14.17
C VAL A 100 9.08 -0.35 -15.12
N PRO A 101 8.00 -0.99 -14.62
CA PRO A 101 7.00 -1.59 -15.50
C PRO A 101 6.25 -0.52 -16.31
N GLN A 102 5.71 -0.92 -17.45
CA GLN A 102 4.78 -0.07 -18.21
C GLN A 102 3.44 0.01 -17.48
N PRO A 103 2.78 1.17 -17.42
CA PRO A 103 1.45 1.29 -16.83
C PRO A 103 0.38 0.62 -17.69
N ILE A 104 -0.74 0.27 -17.08
CA ILE A 104 -1.97 0.02 -17.82
C ILE A 104 -2.45 1.34 -18.43
N SER A 105 -2.94 1.29 -19.67
CA SER A 105 -3.34 2.52 -20.39
C SER A 105 -4.50 3.24 -19.72
N THR A 106 -5.53 2.49 -19.31
CA THR A 106 -6.75 3.05 -18.71
C THR A 106 -7.39 2.06 -17.75
N ILE A 107 -8.07 2.59 -16.74
CA ILE A 107 -9.02 1.87 -15.90
C ILE A 107 -10.35 2.58 -15.91
N HIS A 108 -11.44 1.82 -15.84
CA HIS A 108 -12.78 2.37 -15.66
C HIS A 108 -13.34 1.94 -14.32
N VAL A 109 -13.86 2.89 -13.55
CA VAL A 109 -14.34 2.65 -12.20
C VAL A 109 -15.80 3.02 -12.09
N ASP A 110 -16.65 1.99 -11.87
CA ASP A 110 -18.06 2.14 -11.55
C ASP A 110 -18.27 1.97 -10.05
N THR A 111 -19.26 2.67 -9.52
CA THR A 111 -19.65 2.55 -8.12
C THR A 111 -21.14 2.26 -7.98
N THR A 112 -21.48 1.34 -7.07
CA THR A 112 -22.87 0.96 -6.78
C THR A 112 -23.08 0.83 -5.28
N ARG A 113 -24.18 1.34 -4.76
CA ARG A 113 -24.61 1.06 -3.38
C ARG A 113 -25.20 -0.33 -3.31
N ILE A 114 -24.76 -1.12 -2.36
CA ILE A 114 -25.22 -2.48 -2.10
C ILE A 114 -25.48 -2.68 -0.61
N LEU A 115 -26.24 -3.70 -0.28
CA LEU A 115 -26.41 -4.17 1.09
C LEU A 115 -25.61 -5.48 1.25
N LEU A 116 -24.77 -5.55 2.28
CA LEU A 116 -24.07 -6.77 2.69
C LEU A 116 -24.48 -7.12 4.10
N LYS A 117 -24.63 -8.41 4.37
CA LYS A 117 -24.87 -8.92 5.72
C LYS A 117 -23.56 -8.94 6.49
N SER A 118 -23.53 -8.30 7.64
CA SER A 118 -22.38 -8.23 8.52
C SER A 118 -22.85 -8.22 9.97
N TYR A 119 -22.35 -9.14 10.79
CA TYR A 119 -22.73 -9.32 12.19
C TYR A 119 -24.26 -9.46 12.39
N GLY A 120 -24.91 -10.26 11.54
CA GLY A 120 -26.35 -10.51 11.62
C GLY A 120 -27.25 -9.38 11.11
N SER A 121 -26.68 -8.27 10.63
CA SER A 121 -27.41 -7.10 10.17
C SER A 121 -27.06 -6.73 8.71
N TRP A 122 -28.04 -6.22 7.97
CA TRP A 122 -27.82 -5.67 6.64
C TRP A 122 -27.24 -4.27 6.74
N ASN A 123 -26.04 -4.08 6.21
CA ASN A 123 -25.34 -2.80 6.22
C ASN A 123 -25.10 -2.30 4.80
N ALA A 124 -25.15 -0.98 4.61
CA ALA A 124 -24.92 -0.37 3.32
C ALA A 124 -23.43 -0.19 3.03
N TYR A 125 -23.02 -0.62 1.84
CA TYR A 125 -21.66 -0.49 1.33
C TYR A 125 -21.62 0.19 -0.02
N LEU A 126 -20.52 0.83 -0.32
CA LEU A 126 -20.17 1.26 -1.67
C LEU A 126 -19.28 0.20 -2.30
N GLN A 127 -19.77 -0.42 -3.37
CA GLN A 127 -19.01 -1.32 -4.21
C GLN A 127 -18.30 -0.53 -5.29
N PHE A 128 -17.03 -0.83 -5.49
CA PHE A 128 -16.22 -0.40 -6.63
C PHE A 128 -16.06 -1.57 -7.58
N LYS A 129 -16.37 -1.37 -8.85
CA LYS A 129 -16.05 -2.26 -9.96
C LYS A 129 -14.98 -1.58 -10.79
N ILE A 130 -13.77 -2.12 -10.74
CA ILE A 130 -12.61 -1.57 -11.43
C ILE A 130 -12.33 -2.45 -12.64
N ASN A 131 -12.71 -1.95 -13.81
CA ASN A 131 -12.50 -2.62 -15.09
C ASN A 131 -11.10 -2.24 -15.61
N MET A 132 -10.33 -3.23 -16.00
CA MET A 132 -9.00 -3.07 -16.56
C MET A 132 -8.79 -4.01 -17.75
N GLN A 133 -7.88 -3.62 -18.63
CA GLN A 133 -7.38 -4.46 -19.73
C GLN A 133 -5.93 -4.80 -19.47
N ASP A 134 -5.61 -6.10 -19.55
CA ASP A 134 -4.25 -6.59 -19.38
C ASP A 134 -3.33 -6.17 -20.52
N ARG A 135 -2.03 -6.06 -20.26
CA ARG A 135 -1.02 -5.86 -21.30
C ARG A 135 -0.66 -7.21 -21.91
N LYS A 136 -0.67 -7.26 -23.22
CA LYS A 136 -0.48 -8.50 -23.98
C LYS A 136 0.99 -8.94 -24.08
N GLY A 137 1.19 -10.26 -24.11
CA GLY A 137 2.46 -10.87 -24.49
C GLY A 137 3.51 -10.92 -23.38
N GLU A 138 3.17 -10.59 -22.14
CA GLU A 138 4.08 -10.64 -21.00
C GLU A 138 3.33 -11.03 -19.73
N LYS A 139 4.07 -11.50 -18.72
CA LYS A 139 3.52 -11.70 -17.36
C LYS A 139 3.44 -10.38 -16.65
N ASN A 140 2.26 -10.09 -16.14
CA ASN A 140 1.97 -8.83 -15.48
C ASN A 140 1.65 -9.04 -14.00
N TYR A 141 2.15 -8.11 -13.18
CA TYR A 141 1.92 -8.06 -11.74
C TYR A 141 1.33 -6.71 -11.38
N TYR A 142 0.32 -6.72 -10.54
CA TYR A 142 -0.49 -5.55 -10.26
C TYR A 142 -0.71 -5.36 -8.76
N ARG A 143 -0.96 -4.12 -8.39
CA ARG A 143 -1.40 -3.74 -7.06
C ARG A 143 -2.53 -2.72 -7.16
N LEU A 144 -3.65 -3.01 -6.53
CA LEU A 144 -4.75 -2.07 -6.38
C LEU A 144 -4.54 -1.23 -5.12
N ASP A 145 -4.50 0.08 -5.29
CA ASP A 145 -4.42 1.05 -4.21
C ASP A 145 -5.65 1.95 -4.24
N ILE A 146 -6.46 1.92 -3.20
CA ILE A 146 -7.63 2.77 -3.06
C ILE A 146 -7.48 3.60 -1.81
N ARG A 147 -7.70 4.89 -1.95
CA ARG A 147 -7.63 5.85 -0.87
C ARG A 147 -8.92 6.65 -0.81
N GLN A 148 -9.53 6.68 0.36
CA GLN A 148 -10.64 7.55 0.69
C GLN A 148 -10.14 8.70 1.53
N ASP A 149 -10.20 9.92 1.02
CA ASP A 149 -9.94 11.14 1.76
C ASP A 149 -11.29 11.77 2.14
N ILE A 150 -11.48 12.02 3.43
CA ILE A 150 -12.69 12.61 4.00
C ILE A 150 -12.32 13.94 4.65
N THR A 151 -13.03 15.00 4.27
CA THR A 151 -12.90 16.31 4.90
C THR A 151 -14.21 16.63 5.62
N VAL A 152 -14.12 16.92 6.90
CA VAL A 152 -15.27 17.29 7.75
C VAL A 152 -15.11 18.73 8.21
N TYR A 153 -16.12 19.53 7.96
CA TYR A 153 -16.22 20.93 8.39
C TYR A 153 -17.21 21.02 9.54
N GLY A 154 -16.85 21.65 10.61
CA GLY A 154 -17.68 21.79 11.82
C GLY A 154 -17.03 22.73 12.82
N GLN A 155 -17.39 22.59 14.08
CA GLN A 155 -16.87 23.40 15.18
C GLN A 155 -16.16 22.52 16.21
N ASP A 156 -15.10 23.02 16.84
CA ASP A 156 -14.48 22.38 17.99
C ASP A 156 -15.34 22.56 19.26
N ILE A 157 -14.89 22.00 20.39
CA ILE A 157 -15.58 22.10 21.68
C ILE A 157 -15.73 23.53 22.18
N ALA A 158 -14.93 24.46 21.69
CA ALA A 158 -14.99 25.89 22.02
C ALA A 158 -15.89 26.68 21.05
N GLY A 159 -16.55 26.01 20.10
CA GLY A 159 -17.40 26.64 19.09
C GLY A 159 -16.64 27.31 17.94
N LYS A 160 -15.33 27.07 17.82
CA LYS A 160 -14.50 27.62 16.73
C LYS A 160 -14.59 26.74 15.49
N ASP A 161 -14.75 27.36 14.32
CA ASP A 161 -14.75 26.66 13.05
C ASP A 161 -13.46 25.86 12.86
N THR A 162 -13.63 24.59 12.51
CA THR A 162 -12.54 23.61 12.42
C THR A 162 -12.74 22.71 11.21
N ILE A 163 -11.62 22.24 10.66
CA ILE A 163 -11.60 21.29 9.54
C ILE A 163 -10.78 20.08 9.96
N ILE A 164 -11.36 18.89 9.82
CA ILE A 164 -10.66 17.63 10.09
C ILE A 164 -10.52 16.83 8.81
N TYR A 165 -9.32 16.29 8.60
CA TYR A 165 -8.97 15.42 7.49
C TYR A 165 -8.79 13.99 8.00
N MET A 166 -9.50 13.05 7.38
CA MET A 166 -9.37 11.63 7.66
C MET A 166 -9.03 10.89 6.37
N ARG A 167 -8.32 9.78 6.51
CA ARG A 167 -7.98 8.91 5.40
C ARG A 167 -8.28 7.47 5.75
N ASN A 168 -8.90 6.75 4.80
CA ASN A 168 -9.05 5.30 4.85
C ASN A 168 -8.40 4.67 3.62
N THR A 169 -7.64 3.60 3.84
CA THR A 169 -6.96 2.82 2.78
C THR A 169 -7.34 1.34 2.81
N GLU A 170 -8.18 0.94 3.76
CA GLU A 170 -8.63 -0.44 3.92
C GLU A 170 -9.97 -0.64 3.20
N PHE A 171 -9.99 -1.59 2.27
CA PHE A 171 -11.17 -1.95 1.50
C PHE A 171 -11.36 -3.46 1.53
N ILE A 172 -12.62 -3.87 1.66
CA ILE A 172 -13.01 -5.26 1.71
C ILE A 172 -12.89 -5.86 0.32
N ASN A 173 -12.15 -6.98 0.19
CA ASN A 173 -11.86 -7.62 -1.10
C ASN A 173 -12.17 -9.13 -1.12
N ARG A 174 -12.79 -9.66 -0.09
CA ARG A 174 -13.01 -11.11 0.10
C ARG A 174 -13.85 -11.79 -0.98
N GLU A 175 -14.71 -11.05 -1.68
CA GLU A 175 -15.58 -11.59 -2.75
C GLU A 175 -14.94 -11.55 -4.13
N ASP A 176 -13.79 -10.89 -4.27
CA ASP A 176 -13.13 -10.75 -5.56
C ASP A 176 -12.33 -12.02 -5.91
N ILE A 177 -12.64 -12.62 -7.05
CA ILE A 177 -11.99 -13.87 -7.49
C ILE A 177 -10.51 -13.68 -7.82
N ILE A 178 -10.12 -12.49 -8.27
CA ILE A 178 -8.72 -12.18 -8.62
C ILE A 178 -7.92 -11.91 -7.34
N LEU A 179 -8.43 -11.04 -6.47
CA LEU A 179 -7.75 -10.65 -5.23
C LEU A 179 -7.69 -11.77 -4.20
N THR A 180 -8.58 -12.78 -4.30
CA THR A 180 -8.59 -13.96 -3.42
C THR A 180 -7.95 -15.20 -4.04
N ASP A 181 -7.22 -15.05 -5.16
CA ASP A 181 -6.60 -16.17 -5.89
C ASP A 181 -7.58 -17.30 -6.28
N GLY A 182 -8.83 -16.95 -6.54
CA GLY A 182 -9.88 -17.89 -6.92
C GLY A 182 -10.65 -18.52 -5.77
N ASN A 183 -10.47 -18.03 -4.56
CA ASN A 183 -11.17 -18.51 -3.35
C ASN A 183 -12.03 -17.39 -2.73
N PRO A 184 -13.01 -16.82 -3.48
CA PRO A 184 -13.85 -15.76 -2.95
C PRO A 184 -14.79 -16.30 -1.85
N ILE A 185 -15.06 -15.46 -0.85
CA ILE A 185 -16.04 -15.75 0.21
C ILE A 185 -17.26 -14.89 -0.06
N SER A 186 -18.40 -15.56 -0.35
CA SER A 186 -19.66 -14.84 -0.59
C SER A 186 -20.23 -14.25 0.70
N SER A 187 -20.74 -13.02 0.61
CA SER A 187 -21.49 -12.37 1.69
C SER A 187 -22.86 -13.02 1.95
N ASP A 188 -23.40 -13.76 0.98
CA ASP A 188 -24.73 -14.38 1.08
C ASP A 188 -24.72 -15.72 1.82
N ASN A 189 -23.55 -16.20 2.22
CA ASN A 189 -23.41 -17.48 2.92
C ASN A 189 -23.74 -17.31 4.41
N ASP A 190 -24.95 -17.69 4.82
CA ASP A 190 -25.47 -17.54 6.18
C ASP A 190 -24.56 -18.18 7.27
N ASN A 191 -23.75 -19.17 6.90
CA ASN A 191 -22.79 -19.81 7.81
C ASN A 191 -21.51 -18.98 8.05
N ASN A 192 -21.28 -17.92 7.28
CA ASN A 192 -20.11 -17.04 7.37
C ASN A 192 -20.39 -15.69 8.07
N ASP A 193 -21.50 -15.57 8.75
CA ASP A 193 -21.87 -14.39 9.53
C ASP A 193 -20.79 -14.01 10.58
N PHE A 194 -19.98 -15.00 10.98
CA PHE A 194 -18.92 -14.84 11.96
C PHE A 194 -17.66 -14.12 11.42
N PHE A 195 -17.44 -14.16 10.11
CA PHE A 195 -16.22 -13.64 9.49
C PHE A 195 -16.38 -12.26 8.83
N GLY A 196 -17.51 -11.64 9.04
CA GLY A 196 -17.72 -10.24 8.68
C GLY A 196 -17.29 -9.89 7.26
N THR A 197 -16.75 -8.73 7.13
CA THR A 197 -16.29 -8.08 5.89
C THR A 197 -14.76 -8.13 5.83
N ASP A 198 -14.17 -9.33 5.65
CA ASP A 198 -12.73 -9.54 5.73
C ASP A 198 -11.95 -9.03 4.53
N ILE A 199 -10.74 -8.56 4.80
CA ILE A 199 -9.71 -8.32 3.81
C ILE A 199 -8.86 -9.59 3.70
N LYS A 200 -8.94 -10.29 2.57
CA LYS A 200 -8.16 -11.53 2.34
C LYS A 200 -6.78 -11.28 1.73
N ASN A 201 -6.63 -10.20 1.04
CA ASN A 201 -5.38 -9.77 0.44
C ASN A 201 -5.09 -8.34 0.90
N LYS A 202 -4.40 -8.20 2.02
CA LYS A 202 -4.11 -6.92 2.69
C LYS A 202 -3.37 -5.91 1.79
N TYR A 203 -2.52 -6.43 0.92
CA TYR A 203 -1.73 -5.59 0.01
C TYR A 203 -2.37 -5.42 -1.36
N ASN A 204 -3.52 -6.07 -1.63
CA ASN A 204 -4.26 -6.04 -2.90
C ASN A 204 -3.39 -6.34 -4.12
N VAL A 205 -2.45 -7.27 -3.98
CA VAL A 205 -1.54 -7.67 -5.07
C VAL A 205 -2.09 -8.88 -5.82
N PHE A 206 -1.97 -8.88 -7.14
CA PHE A 206 -2.43 -9.95 -8.00
C PHE A 206 -1.60 -10.02 -9.28
N ASN A 207 -1.75 -11.08 -10.06
CA ASN A 207 -1.15 -11.24 -11.37
C ASN A 207 -2.21 -11.57 -12.43
N ASP A 208 -1.78 -11.61 -13.68
CA ASP A 208 -2.63 -11.84 -14.85
C ASP A 208 -3.01 -13.30 -15.12
N SER A 209 -2.58 -14.26 -14.30
CA SER A 209 -2.74 -15.70 -14.60
C SER A 209 -4.18 -16.14 -14.84
N ARG A 210 -5.18 -15.39 -14.36
CA ARG A 210 -6.60 -15.68 -14.52
C ARG A 210 -7.28 -14.92 -15.67
N PHE A 211 -6.59 -13.96 -16.28
CA PHE A 211 -7.13 -13.11 -17.34
C PHE A 211 -6.08 -12.68 -18.37
N THR A 212 -5.02 -13.48 -18.52
CA THR A 212 -3.89 -13.22 -19.44
C THR A 212 -4.37 -12.73 -20.81
N ASP A 213 -3.79 -11.62 -21.27
CA ASP A 213 -4.11 -10.94 -22.54
C ASP A 213 -5.56 -10.46 -22.68
N THR A 214 -6.36 -10.52 -21.63
CA THR A 214 -7.77 -10.11 -21.64
C THR A 214 -8.05 -9.04 -20.57
N GLY A 215 -9.31 -8.69 -20.37
CA GLY A 215 -9.70 -7.78 -19.30
C GLY A 215 -10.24 -8.52 -18.07
N CYS A 216 -10.22 -7.85 -16.94
CA CYS A 216 -10.91 -8.29 -15.74
C CYS A 216 -11.61 -7.15 -15.03
N THR A 217 -12.49 -7.50 -14.10
CA THR A 217 -13.18 -6.55 -13.21
C THR A 217 -12.89 -6.93 -11.77
N LEU A 218 -12.21 -6.04 -11.04
CA LEU A 218 -12.00 -6.19 -9.61
C LEU A 218 -13.19 -5.63 -8.84
N LYS A 219 -13.54 -6.29 -7.72
CA LYS A 219 -14.64 -5.89 -6.83
C LYS A 219 -14.14 -5.67 -5.42
N VAL A 220 -14.27 -4.45 -4.92
CA VAL A 220 -13.93 -4.11 -3.54
C VAL A 220 -15.01 -3.23 -2.93
N TYR A 221 -15.07 -3.17 -1.62
CA TYR A 221 -16.13 -2.49 -0.90
C TYR A 221 -15.59 -1.61 0.22
N THR A 222 -16.30 -0.53 0.51
CA THR A 222 -16.13 0.24 1.73
C THR A 222 -17.48 0.48 2.40
N SER A 223 -17.51 0.51 3.73
CA SER A 223 -18.72 0.84 4.47
C SER A 223 -19.18 2.27 4.15
N LEU A 224 -20.46 2.45 3.91
CA LEU A 224 -21.08 3.78 3.81
C LEU A 224 -21.30 4.39 5.20
N TYR A 225 -21.44 3.55 6.22
CA TYR A 225 -21.60 3.95 7.64
C TYR A 225 -20.25 4.11 8.32
N ASN A 226 -19.36 4.92 7.78
CA ASN A 226 -18.21 5.37 8.56
C ASN A 226 -18.70 6.45 9.53
N ASN A 227 -19.37 5.98 10.61
CA ASN A 227 -19.88 6.81 11.72
C ASN A 227 -18.77 7.27 12.66
N ASN A 228 -17.52 7.12 12.28
CA ASN A 228 -16.44 7.74 13.04
C ASN A 228 -16.52 9.25 12.82
N GLU A 229 -17.45 9.87 13.56
CA GLU A 229 -17.33 11.31 13.76
C GLU A 229 -15.95 11.54 14.40
N PRO A 230 -15.14 12.42 13.80
CA PRO A 230 -13.86 12.70 14.39
C PRO A 230 -14.11 13.15 15.82
N PRO A 231 -13.39 12.59 16.82
CA PRO A 231 -13.51 13.07 18.17
C PRO A 231 -13.23 14.57 18.17
N HIS A 232 -14.00 15.34 18.94
CA HIS A 232 -13.84 16.79 19.10
C HIS A 232 -14.36 17.69 17.98
N ILE A 233 -15.16 17.18 17.03
CA ILE A 233 -15.92 18.05 16.12
C ILE A 233 -17.42 18.01 16.43
N HIS A 234 -18.04 19.18 16.48
CA HIS A 234 -19.47 19.36 16.72
C HIS A 234 -20.07 20.19 15.58
N ASN A 235 -21.39 20.25 15.51
CA ASN A 235 -22.11 21.07 14.54
C ASN A 235 -21.56 20.91 13.11
N VAL A 236 -21.41 19.64 12.66
CA VAL A 236 -20.90 19.32 11.33
C VAL A 236 -21.77 19.98 10.27
N SER A 237 -21.22 20.95 9.54
CA SER A 237 -21.90 21.72 8.51
C SER A 237 -21.76 21.10 7.12
N ARG A 238 -20.65 20.43 6.87
CA ARG A 238 -20.35 19.83 5.55
C ARG A 238 -19.39 18.66 5.68
N ARG A 239 -19.60 17.66 4.82
CA ARG A 239 -18.61 16.57 4.58
C ARG A 239 -18.31 16.50 3.08
N SER A 240 -17.09 16.15 2.73
CA SER A 240 -16.75 15.77 1.36
C SER A 240 -15.94 14.48 1.38
N LYS A 241 -16.21 13.59 0.42
CA LYS A 241 -15.52 12.31 0.26
C LYS A 241 -14.93 12.24 -1.14
N THR A 242 -13.63 12.00 -1.21
CA THR A 242 -12.92 11.79 -2.46
C THR A 242 -12.26 10.42 -2.43
N PHE A 243 -12.48 9.63 -3.47
CA PHE A 243 -11.82 8.35 -3.64
C PHE A 243 -10.80 8.46 -4.76
N THR A 244 -9.58 8.05 -4.48
CA THR A 244 -8.52 7.88 -5.46
C THR A 244 -8.29 6.40 -5.66
N VAL A 245 -8.61 5.88 -6.82
CA VAL A 245 -8.35 4.49 -7.22
C VAL A 245 -7.13 4.49 -8.11
N ARG A 246 -6.08 3.79 -7.72
CA ARG A 246 -4.84 3.61 -8.47
C ARG A 246 -4.66 2.13 -8.78
N LEU A 247 -4.37 1.82 -10.02
CA LEU A 247 -3.93 0.51 -10.43
C LEU A 247 -2.47 0.61 -10.85
N LEU A 248 -1.60 -0.04 -10.08
CA LEU A 248 -0.16 -0.03 -10.26
C LEU A 248 0.26 -1.31 -10.99
N SER A 249 1.02 -1.18 -12.05
CA SER A 249 1.89 -2.24 -12.54
C SER A 249 3.13 -2.25 -11.65
N ILE A 250 3.45 -3.39 -11.05
CA ILE A 250 4.54 -3.56 -10.10
C ILE A 250 5.55 -4.59 -10.60
N THR A 251 6.75 -4.59 -10.04
CA THR A 251 7.76 -5.60 -10.36
C THR A 251 7.37 -6.97 -9.78
N GLU A 252 7.84 -8.04 -10.40
CA GLU A 252 7.68 -9.40 -9.85
C GLU A 252 8.25 -9.53 -8.44
N ALA A 253 9.38 -8.89 -8.17
CA ALA A 253 9.99 -8.90 -6.84
C ALA A 253 9.08 -8.27 -5.78
N GLU A 254 8.45 -7.14 -6.08
CA GLU A 254 7.46 -6.51 -5.20
C GLU A 254 6.25 -7.40 -4.99
N TYR A 255 5.68 -7.94 -6.08
CA TYR A 255 4.55 -8.87 -6.01
C TYR A 255 4.84 -10.05 -5.09
N ARG A 256 5.96 -10.76 -5.33
CA ARG A 256 6.33 -11.93 -4.53
C ARG A 256 6.56 -11.59 -3.07
N TYR A 257 7.18 -10.45 -2.80
CA TYR A 257 7.41 -9.98 -1.43
C TYR A 257 6.08 -9.70 -0.72
N LEU A 258 5.20 -8.91 -1.32
CA LEU A 258 3.91 -8.55 -0.72
C LEU A 258 2.98 -9.77 -0.59
N LYS A 259 3.08 -10.72 -1.51
CA LYS A 259 2.35 -11.99 -1.43
C LYS A 259 2.82 -12.83 -0.24
N ALA A 260 4.12 -12.90 0.00
CA ALA A 260 4.66 -13.58 1.18
C ALA A 260 4.23 -12.89 2.49
N LEU A 261 4.19 -11.56 2.52
CA LEU A 261 3.68 -10.82 3.67
C LEU A 261 2.18 -11.07 3.90
N ASN A 262 1.35 -11.10 2.85
CA ASN A 262 -0.07 -11.45 3.00
C ASN A 262 -0.26 -12.80 3.70
N PHE A 263 0.58 -13.79 3.38
CA PHE A 263 0.52 -15.10 4.02
C PHE A 263 0.96 -15.05 5.49
N ILE A 264 2.09 -14.40 5.78
CA ILE A 264 2.63 -14.30 7.15
C ILE A 264 1.70 -13.49 8.08
N GLU A 265 1.03 -12.47 7.54
CA GLU A 265 0.15 -11.59 8.30
C GLU A 265 -1.32 -12.05 8.27
N SER A 266 -1.62 -13.23 7.70
CA SER A 266 -2.96 -13.81 7.73
C SER A 266 -3.24 -14.49 9.07
N ASP A 267 -4.50 -14.53 9.46
CA ASP A 267 -4.96 -15.25 10.67
C ASP A 267 -4.74 -16.78 10.57
N ASP A 268 -4.59 -17.28 9.33
CA ASP A 268 -4.33 -18.70 9.06
C ASP A 268 -2.84 -19.09 9.28
N TYR A 269 -1.95 -18.12 9.53
CA TYR A 269 -0.52 -18.38 9.74
C TYR A 269 -0.20 -18.69 11.19
N GLU A 270 -0.10 -19.96 11.51
CA GLU A 270 0.42 -20.45 12.79
C GLU A 270 1.88 -20.87 12.64
N SER A 271 2.81 -20.02 13.09
CA SER A 271 4.25 -20.21 12.93
C SER A 271 4.81 -21.52 13.50
N ALA A 272 4.08 -22.15 14.42
CA ALA A 272 4.46 -23.44 15.03
C ALA A 272 4.10 -24.66 14.16
N LEU A 273 3.19 -24.49 13.19
CA LEU A 273 2.62 -25.61 12.41
C LEU A 273 2.94 -25.52 10.92
N VAL A 274 3.49 -24.40 10.46
CA VAL A 274 3.77 -24.14 9.04
C VAL A 274 5.27 -24.04 8.82
N GLU A 275 5.74 -24.54 7.68
CA GLU A 275 7.14 -24.35 7.27
C GLU A 275 7.51 -22.85 7.21
N PRO A 276 8.73 -22.47 7.61
CA PRO A 276 9.16 -21.08 7.56
C PRO A 276 9.02 -20.49 6.14
N VAL A 277 8.30 -19.38 6.03
CA VAL A 277 8.14 -18.68 4.77
C VAL A 277 9.44 -17.97 4.42
N ILE A 278 10.02 -18.33 3.29
CA ILE A 278 11.17 -17.61 2.73
C ILE A 278 10.66 -16.33 2.07
N ILE A 279 10.96 -15.19 2.67
CA ILE A 279 10.64 -13.88 2.09
C ILE A 279 11.59 -13.63 0.91
N PRO A 280 11.09 -13.49 -0.32
CA PRO A 280 11.94 -13.24 -1.48
C PRO A 280 12.72 -11.94 -1.36
N SER A 281 13.94 -11.93 -1.90
CA SER A 281 14.79 -10.74 -1.98
C SER A 281 15.37 -10.60 -3.38
N ASN A 282 15.43 -9.39 -3.91
CA ASN A 282 16.17 -9.05 -5.12
C ASN A 282 17.39 -8.15 -4.82
N VAL A 283 17.74 -8.01 -3.55
CA VAL A 283 18.89 -7.23 -3.11
C VAL A 283 20.11 -8.14 -2.98
N LYS A 284 21.15 -7.87 -3.76
CA LYS A 284 22.45 -8.56 -3.66
C LYS A 284 23.14 -8.15 -2.35
N ASN A 285 23.63 -9.13 -1.63
CA ASN A 285 24.28 -8.98 -0.32
C ASN A 285 23.39 -8.33 0.76
N GLY A 286 22.07 -8.37 0.58
CA GLY A 286 21.10 -7.79 1.49
C GLY A 286 19.81 -8.58 1.57
N LEU A 287 18.87 -8.06 2.34
CA LEU A 287 17.55 -8.63 2.54
C LEU A 287 16.48 -7.63 2.06
N ARG A 288 15.25 -8.10 1.95
CA ARG A 288 14.11 -7.32 1.49
C ARG A 288 14.10 -7.12 -0.03
N PHE A 289 13.43 -6.09 -0.50
CA PHE A 289 13.28 -5.86 -1.93
C PHE A 289 13.40 -4.38 -2.29
N VAL A 290 13.76 -4.15 -3.54
CA VAL A 290 13.58 -2.89 -4.23
C VAL A 290 12.50 -3.12 -5.29
N GLY A 291 11.41 -2.38 -5.22
CA GLY A 291 10.33 -2.40 -6.19
C GLY A 291 10.32 -1.14 -7.03
N ALA A 292 9.73 -1.23 -8.20
CA ALA A 292 9.39 -0.10 -9.04
C ALA A 292 7.97 -0.29 -9.58
N SER A 293 7.25 0.80 -9.72
CA SER A 293 5.88 0.76 -10.20
C SER A 293 5.56 1.93 -11.11
N SER A 294 4.56 1.72 -11.94
CA SER A 294 3.91 2.77 -12.70
C SER A 294 2.40 2.58 -12.63
N GLY A 295 1.63 3.64 -12.66
CA GLY A 295 0.22 3.52 -12.37
C GLY A 295 -0.69 4.41 -13.15
N THR A 296 -1.93 3.98 -13.25
CA THR A 296 -3.07 4.76 -13.77
C THR A 296 -4.03 5.03 -12.63
N ARG A 297 -4.61 6.23 -12.58
CA ARG A 297 -5.49 6.64 -11.50
C ARG A 297 -6.80 7.23 -11.99
N VAL A 298 -7.86 7.00 -11.21
CA VAL A 298 -9.16 7.66 -11.34
C VAL A 298 -9.52 8.30 -10.00
N VAL A 299 -10.03 9.52 -10.04
CA VAL A 299 -10.49 10.26 -8.85
C VAL A 299 -12.00 10.43 -8.95
N LEU A 300 -12.71 9.94 -7.93
CA LEU A 300 -14.15 10.03 -7.80
C LEU A 300 -14.51 10.95 -6.64
N LYS A 301 -15.33 11.95 -6.92
CA LYS A 301 -15.93 12.80 -5.88
C LYS A 301 -17.38 12.35 -5.71
N LEU A 302 -17.70 11.80 -4.54
CA LEU A 302 -19.07 11.41 -4.24
C LEU A 302 -19.74 12.51 -3.40
N PRO A 303 -21.03 12.78 -3.65
CA PRO A 303 -21.79 13.65 -2.75
C PRO A 303 -21.79 13.06 -1.33
N ALA A 304 -21.77 13.94 -0.36
CA ALA A 304 -21.76 13.61 1.06
C ALA A 304 -23.01 12.87 1.50
#